data_aa6bbe001a97c403cb2806b52f9a9ec7
#
_entry.id   aa6bbe001a97c403cb2806b52f9a9ec7
#
_cell.length_a   1.000
_cell.length_b   1.000
_cell.length_c   1.000
_cell.angle_alpha   90.00
_cell.angle_beta   90.00
_cell.angle_gamma   90.00
#
_symmetry.space_group_name_H-M   'P 1'
#
loop_
_entity.id
_entity.type
_entity.pdbx_description
1 polymer ?
#
loop_
_entity_poly.entity_id
_entity_poly.type
_entity_poly.pdbx_seq_one_letter_code
_entity_poly.pdbx_strand_id
1 'polypeptide(L)'
;MNETYNIGCEPTDYYMTAGAAASLTITLRSVCREGSQVIVFTPYFPEYKVFIENAGGVTVEVPVRTEDFQPDFEALSEALSPDTAAVIVNSPNNPTGAVLTEESLKQLAGYLEEAQERFGTEIFLISDEPYRELVYDEVKLALPVNYYNNTIVCYSWSKSLSMPGERIGYIMVSPP
;
A
#
# COMPACT_ATOMS: atom_id res chain seq x y z
N MET A 1 2.44 -17.24 -0.09
CA MET A 1 3.25 -16.08 0.35
C MET A 1 4.61 -16.53 0.85
N ASN A 2 4.69 -17.32 1.90
CA ASN A 2 5.98 -17.73 2.49
C ASN A 2 6.90 -18.46 1.48
N GLU A 3 6.40 -19.47 0.77
CA GLU A 3 7.20 -20.23 -0.19
C GLU A 3 7.63 -19.40 -1.41
N THR A 4 6.78 -18.50 -1.87
CA THR A 4 7.02 -17.75 -3.11
C THR A 4 7.78 -16.45 -2.86
N TYR A 5 7.50 -15.77 -1.73
CA TYR A 5 7.96 -14.40 -1.46
C TYR A 5 8.79 -14.27 -0.17
N ASN A 6 9.05 -15.39 0.51
CA ASN A 6 9.85 -15.45 1.75
C ASN A 6 9.36 -14.49 2.85
N ILE A 7 8.05 -14.39 3.00
CA ILE A 7 7.41 -13.57 4.04
C ILE A 7 7.11 -14.49 5.22
N GLY A 8 7.66 -14.20 6.39
CA GLY A 8 7.54 -15.03 7.60
C GLY A 8 6.18 -14.98 8.30
N CYS A 9 5.06 -14.98 7.52
CA CYS A 9 3.70 -14.87 8.07
C CYS A 9 3.10 -16.20 8.48
N GLU A 10 2.32 -16.19 9.55
CA GLU A 10 1.51 -17.30 10.04
C GLU A 10 0.07 -17.22 9.51
N PRO A 11 -0.71 -18.30 9.51
CA PRO A 11 -2.11 -18.26 9.08
C PRO A 11 -2.97 -17.25 9.85
N THR A 12 -2.61 -16.95 11.09
CA THR A 12 -3.28 -15.97 11.96
C THR A 12 -3.09 -14.52 11.52
N ASP A 13 -2.13 -14.24 10.66
CA ASP A 13 -1.84 -12.89 10.13
C ASP A 13 -2.75 -12.53 8.94
N TYR A 14 -3.57 -13.49 8.49
CA TYR A 14 -4.46 -13.33 7.35
C TYR A 14 -5.92 -13.22 7.76
N TYR A 15 -6.59 -12.20 7.24
CA TYR A 15 -8.02 -11.94 7.43
C TYR A 15 -8.73 -11.97 6.09
N MET A 16 -9.57 -12.97 5.85
CA MET A 16 -10.31 -13.12 4.59
C MET A 16 -11.33 -12.02 4.42
N THR A 17 -11.44 -11.48 3.20
CA THR A 17 -12.31 -10.36 2.87
C THR A 17 -13.09 -10.59 1.57
N ALA A 18 -14.11 -9.75 1.34
CA ALA A 18 -14.89 -9.75 0.10
C ALA A 18 -14.17 -8.95 -1.02
N GLY A 19 -12.90 -9.28 -1.30
CA GLY A 19 -12.06 -8.67 -2.33
C GLY A 19 -11.28 -7.44 -1.82
N ALA A 20 -10.38 -6.91 -2.66
CA ALA A 20 -9.45 -5.82 -2.29
C ALA A 20 -10.16 -4.54 -1.82
N ALA A 21 -11.31 -4.18 -2.40
CA ALA A 21 -12.07 -3.00 -1.95
C ALA A 21 -12.53 -3.12 -0.49
N ALA A 22 -12.97 -4.32 -0.08
CA ALA A 22 -13.30 -4.60 1.32
C ALA A 22 -12.05 -4.57 2.20
N SER A 23 -10.92 -5.14 1.73
CA SER A 23 -9.64 -5.08 2.43
C SER A 23 -9.23 -3.64 2.71
N LEU A 24 -9.21 -2.79 1.68
CA LEU A 24 -8.87 -1.37 1.80
C LEU A 24 -9.80 -0.61 2.75
N THR A 25 -11.11 -0.83 2.63
CA THR A 25 -12.10 -0.19 3.51
C THR A 25 -11.91 -0.57 4.97
N ILE A 26 -11.68 -1.86 5.26
CA ILE A 26 -11.44 -2.35 6.62
C ILE A 26 -10.12 -1.80 7.15
N THR A 27 -9.05 -1.89 6.38
CA THR A 27 -7.72 -1.40 6.77
C THR A 27 -7.77 0.09 7.09
N LEU A 28 -8.30 0.93 6.18
CA LEU A 28 -8.38 2.37 6.41
C LEU A 28 -9.22 2.72 7.65
N ARG A 29 -10.34 2.03 7.87
CA ARG A 29 -11.15 2.23 9.08
C ARG A 29 -10.44 1.79 10.37
N SER A 30 -9.46 0.91 10.27
CA SER A 30 -8.69 0.44 11.43
C SER A 30 -7.54 1.38 11.79
N VAL A 31 -6.95 2.07 10.80
CA VAL A 31 -5.78 2.92 11.00
C VAL A 31 -6.10 4.42 11.04
N CYS A 32 -7.21 4.86 10.40
CA CYS A 32 -7.61 6.25 10.38
C CYS A 32 -8.53 6.62 11.54
N ARG A 33 -8.41 7.85 11.98
CA ARG A 33 -9.35 8.60 12.80
C ARG A 33 -9.74 9.89 12.06
N GLU A 34 -10.70 10.63 12.58
CA GLU A 34 -11.13 11.88 11.96
C GLU A 34 -9.94 12.84 11.75
N GLY A 35 -9.76 13.29 10.51
CA GLY A 35 -8.67 14.17 10.10
C GLY A 35 -7.33 13.49 9.81
N SER A 36 -7.19 12.17 9.98
CA SER A 36 -5.97 11.46 9.60
C SER A 36 -5.61 11.66 8.14
N GLN A 37 -4.38 12.00 7.85
CA GLN A 37 -3.90 12.09 6.47
C GLN A 37 -3.48 10.73 5.94
N VAL A 38 -3.91 10.43 4.72
CA VAL A 38 -3.49 9.25 3.97
C VAL A 38 -2.88 9.72 2.65
N ILE A 39 -1.59 9.42 2.47
CA ILE A 39 -0.85 9.80 1.27
C ILE A 39 -1.10 8.78 0.17
N VAL A 40 -1.33 9.26 -1.06
CA VAL A 40 -1.45 8.48 -2.28
C VAL A 40 -0.56 9.09 -3.38
N PHE A 41 0.06 8.25 -4.20
CA PHE A 41 0.91 8.70 -5.30
C PHE A 41 0.09 8.86 -6.58
N THR A 42 0.11 10.04 -7.19
CA THR A 42 -0.63 10.35 -8.42
C THR A 42 0.14 9.94 -9.68
N PRO A 43 -0.51 9.28 -10.67
CA PRO A 43 -1.92 8.88 -10.71
C PRO A 43 -2.21 7.60 -9.92
N TYR A 44 -3.35 7.53 -9.27
CA TYR A 44 -3.80 6.41 -8.44
C TYR A 44 -5.20 5.93 -8.83
N PHE A 45 -5.62 4.79 -8.28
CA PHE A 45 -6.96 4.24 -8.43
C PHE A 45 -7.99 5.17 -7.75
N PRO A 46 -8.93 5.80 -8.49
CA PRO A 46 -9.73 6.92 -7.99
C PRO A 46 -10.54 6.62 -6.73
N GLU A 47 -10.93 5.36 -6.53
CA GLU A 47 -11.72 4.94 -5.37
C GLU A 47 -10.95 5.04 -4.05
N TYR A 48 -9.61 5.15 -4.05
CA TYR A 48 -8.86 5.37 -2.81
C TYR A 48 -9.36 6.59 -2.05
N LYS A 49 -9.62 7.69 -2.76
CA LYS A 49 -10.18 8.90 -2.16
C LYS A 49 -11.49 8.64 -1.44
N VAL A 50 -12.38 7.88 -2.06
CA VAL A 50 -13.68 7.52 -1.47
C VAL A 50 -13.49 6.65 -0.22
N PHE A 51 -12.58 5.67 -0.25
CA PHE A 51 -12.31 4.80 0.90
C PHE A 51 -11.70 5.58 2.07
N ILE A 52 -10.76 6.49 1.79
CA ILE A 52 -10.11 7.35 2.78
C ILE A 52 -11.13 8.27 3.44
N GLU A 53 -11.92 9.01 2.65
CA GLU A 53 -12.92 9.93 3.16
C GLU A 53 -14.01 9.22 3.99
N ASN A 54 -14.45 8.03 3.56
CA ASN A 54 -15.38 7.20 4.32
C ASN A 54 -14.81 6.64 5.63
N ALA A 55 -13.48 6.63 5.79
CA ALA A 55 -12.80 6.28 7.03
C ALA A 55 -12.55 7.47 7.96
N GLY A 56 -13.00 8.68 7.59
CA GLY A 56 -12.75 9.94 8.31
C GLY A 56 -11.39 10.56 7.97
N GLY A 57 -10.67 10.02 6.99
CA GLY A 57 -9.36 10.50 6.58
C GLY A 57 -9.41 11.63 5.54
N VAL A 58 -8.27 12.25 5.35
CA VAL A 58 -8.01 13.28 4.33
C VAL A 58 -6.99 12.72 3.34
N THR A 59 -7.31 12.76 2.04
CA THR A 59 -6.39 12.32 0.99
C THR A 59 -5.34 13.39 0.74
N VAL A 60 -4.06 13.00 0.83
CA VAL A 60 -2.91 13.85 0.47
C VAL A 60 -2.27 13.28 -0.78
N GLU A 61 -2.26 14.06 -1.84
CA GLU A 61 -1.74 13.64 -3.15
C GLU A 61 -0.27 14.04 -3.29
N VAL A 62 0.58 13.06 -3.57
CA VAL A 62 2.01 13.24 -3.82
C VAL A 62 2.29 12.80 -5.27
N PRO A 63 3.04 13.57 -6.06
CA PRO A 63 3.37 13.18 -7.42
C PRO A 63 4.33 11.98 -7.45
N VAL A 64 4.32 11.29 -8.59
CA VAL A 64 5.43 10.41 -8.99
C VAL A 64 6.34 11.15 -9.96
N ARG A 65 7.56 10.67 -10.12
CA ARG A 65 8.45 11.15 -11.19
C ARG A 65 7.88 10.74 -12.55
N THR A 66 7.90 11.64 -13.51
CA THR A 66 7.28 11.42 -14.84
C THR A 66 8.08 10.45 -15.72
N GLU A 67 9.36 10.27 -15.43
CA GLU A 67 10.29 9.47 -16.22
C GLU A 67 10.07 7.95 -16.03
N ASP A 68 9.75 7.53 -14.82
CA ASP A 68 9.72 6.12 -14.42
C ASP A 68 8.53 5.75 -13.51
N PHE A 69 7.69 6.71 -13.18
CA PHE A 69 6.55 6.57 -12.26
C PHE A 69 6.94 6.06 -10.85
N GLN A 70 8.20 6.26 -10.44
CA GLN A 70 8.59 6.02 -9.05
C GLN A 70 8.19 7.22 -8.17
N PRO A 71 8.01 7.03 -6.85
CA PRO A 71 7.65 8.11 -5.93
C PRO A 71 8.62 9.30 -6.04
N ASP A 72 8.05 10.51 -6.01
CA ASP A 72 8.84 11.72 -5.77
C ASP A 72 9.08 11.85 -4.26
N PHE A 73 10.28 11.51 -3.83
CA PHE A 73 10.62 11.47 -2.41
C PHE A 73 10.80 12.84 -1.78
N GLU A 74 11.14 13.86 -2.56
CA GLU A 74 11.18 15.25 -2.07
C GLU A 74 9.76 15.72 -1.72
N ALA A 75 8.82 15.53 -2.66
CA ALA A 75 7.42 15.83 -2.43
C ALA A 75 6.79 14.97 -1.30
N LEU A 76 7.19 13.69 -1.18
CA LEU A 76 6.78 12.86 -0.06
C LEU A 76 7.24 13.43 1.28
N SER A 77 8.51 13.82 1.37
CA SER A 77 9.08 14.38 2.61
C SER A 77 8.35 15.64 3.06
N GLU A 78 7.95 16.49 2.12
CA GLU A 78 7.17 17.69 2.39
C GLU A 78 5.73 17.40 2.83
N ALA A 79 5.14 16.32 2.33
CA ALA A 79 3.76 15.91 2.62
C ALA A 79 3.61 15.19 3.96
N LEU A 80 4.66 14.52 4.45
CA LEU A 80 4.66 13.82 5.73
C LEU A 80 4.48 14.77 6.92
N SER A 81 3.55 14.45 7.80
CA SER A 81 3.19 15.30 8.95
C SER A 81 2.82 14.45 10.17
N PRO A 82 2.64 15.07 11.36
CA PRO A 82 2.16 14.36 12.55
C PRO A 82 0.76 13.72 12.39
N ASP A 83 -0.03 14.17 11.42
CA ASP A 83 -1.36 13.66 11.13
C ASP A 83 -1.34 12.52 10.09
N THR A 84 -0.18 12.19 9.52
CA THR A 84 -0.03 11.10 8.56
C THR A 84 -0.23 9.76 9.25
N ALA A 85 -1.31 9.07 8.93
CA ALA A 85 -1.63 7.74 9.46
C ALA A 85 -1.20 6.62 8.52
N ALA A 86 -1.23 6.84 7.20
CA ALA A 86 -0.87 5.83 6.23
C ALA A 86 -0.39 6.40 4.91
N VAL A 87 0.36 5.55 4.17
CA VAL A 87 0.70 5.75 2.76
C VAL A 87 0.18 4.54 1.99
N ILE A 88 -0.52 4.77 0.87
CA ILE A 88 -0.99 3.69 -0.01
C ILE A 88 -0.05 3.58 -1.21
N VAL A 89 0.43 2.36 -1.45
CA VAL A 89 1.15 1.99 -2.66
C VAL A 89 0.40 0.90 -3.41
N ASN A 90 0.46 0.93 -4.74
CA ASN A 90 -0.12 -0.07 -5.61
C ASN A 90 0.93 -0.47 -6.66
N SER A 91 1.41 -1.70 -6.60
CA SER A 91 2.47 -2.18 -7.49
C SER A 91 2.25 -3.66 -7.86
N PRO A 92 2.06 -3.96 -9.14
CA PRO A 92 1.93 -3.04 -10.29
C PRO A 92 0.77 -2.04 -10.13
N ASN A 93 0.98 -0.82 -10.62
CA ASN A 93 0.06 0.29 -10.40
C ASN A 93 -1.11 0.32 -11.38
N ASN A 94 -2.28 0.68 -10.89
CA ASN A 94 -3.42 1.12 -11.68
C ASN A 94 -3.56 2.65 -11.54
N PRO A 95 -3.39 3.46 -12.61
CA PRO A 95 -3.51 3.10 -14.04
C PRO A 95 -2.21 2.92 -14.81
N THR A 96 -1.03 3.20 -14.25
CA THR A 96 0.20 3.36 -15.03
C THR A 96 0.83 2.03 -15.49
N GLY A 97 0.57 0.93 -14.80
CA GLY A 97 1.26 -0.34 -14.98
C GLY A 97 2.68 -0.36 -14.38
N ALA A 98 3.14 0.73 -13.79
CA ALA A 98 4.47 0.82 -13.22
C ALA A 98 4.64 -0.13 -12.03
N VAL A 99 5.84 -0.71 -11.92
CA VAL A 99 6.24 -1.54 -10.79
C VAL A 99 7.23 -0.75 -9.94
N LEU A 100 6.98 -0.70 -8.63
CA LEU A 100 7.92 -0.08 -7.70
C LEU A 100 9.21 -0.89 -7.63
N THR A 101 10.34 -0.21 -7.76
CA THR A 101 11.64 -0.85 -7.64
C THR A 101 11.98 -1.18 -6.19
N GLU A 102 12.89 -2.14 -5.99
CA GLU A 102 13.43 -2.44 -4.67
C GLU A 102 14.08 -1.22 -4.02
N GLU A 103 14.80 -0.42 -4.82
CA GLU A 103 15.42 0.83 -4.38
C GLU A 103 14.37 1.83 -3.88
N SER A 104 13.29 2.03 -4.65
CA SER A 104 12.21 2.93 -4.25
C SER A 104 11.50 2.46 -2.99
N LEU A 105 11.32 1.16 -2.80
CA LEU A 105 10.72 0.62 -1.57
C LEU A 105 11.63 0.81 -0.35
N LYS A 106 12.94 0.63 -0.49
CA LYS A 106 13.91 0.92 0.57
C LYS A 106 13.93 2.40 0.95
N GLN A 107 13.91 3.28 -0.05
CA GLN A 107 13.84 4.72 0.19
C GLN A 107 12.52 5.08 0.88
N LEU A 108 11.39 4.57 0.40
CA LEU A 108 10.09 4.79 1.03
C LEU A 108 10.09 4.38 2.50
N ALA A 109 10.56 3.17 2.80
CA ALA A 109 10.68 2.67 4.17
C ALA A 109 11.49 3.63 5.05
N GLY A 110 12.67 4.07 4.57
CA GLY A 110 13.51 5.02 5.30
C GLY A 110 12.81 6.35 5.60
N TYR A 111 12.08 6.93 4.63
CA TYR A 111 11.32 8.16 4.86
C TYR A 111 10.19 7.97 5.89
N LEU A 112 9.52 6.80 5.88
CA LEU A 112 8.47 6.51 6.85
C LEU A 112 9.03 6.28 8.26
N GLU A 113 10.15 5.57 8.38
CA GLU A 113 10.84 5.35 9.67
C GLU A 113 11.32 6.68 10.27
N GLU A 114 11.97 7.54 9.47
CA GLU A 114 12.39 8.87 9.91
C GLU A 114 11.20 9.73 10.34
N ALA A 115 10.09 9.70 9.61
CA ALA A 115 8.88 10.43 9.95
C ALA A 115 8.25 9.94 11.26
N GLN A 116 8.20 8.61 11.48
CA GLN A 116 7.73 8.04 12.75
C GLN A 116 8.58 8.49 13.94
N GLU A 117 9.92 8.45 13.80
CA GLU A 117 10.83 8.93 14.84
C GLU A 117 10.64 10.43 15.10
N ARG A 118 10.54 11.22 14.05
CA ARG A 118 10.40 12.69 14.13
C ARG A 118 9.09 13.12 14.78
N PHE A 119 7.98 12.46 14.46
CA PHE A 119 6.66 12.89 14.90
C PHE A 119 6.16 12.11 16.13
N GLY A 120 6.77 10.97 16.45
CA GLY A 120 6.32 10.11 17.54
C GLY A 120 4.98 9.43 17.27
N THR A 121 4.65 9.19 15.99
CA THR A 121 3.40 8.57 15.52
C THR A 121 3.68 7.35 14.68
N GLU A 122 2.77 6.38 14.70
CA GLU A 122 2.86 5.23 13.80
C GLU A 122 2.30 5.60 12.41
N ILE A 123 3.03 5.21 11.36
CA ILE A 123 2.60 5.35 9.97
C ILE A 123 2.52 3.95 9.36
N PHE A 124 1.38 3.63 8.75
CA PHE A 124 1.18 2.34 8.09
C PHE A 124 1.44 2.44 6.58
N LEU A 125 2.10 1.44 6.03
CA LEU A 125 2.23 1.28 4.58
C LEU A 125 1.17 0.29 4.10
N ILE A 126 0.15 0.78 3.41
CA ILE A 126 -0.92 -0.05 2.85
C ILE A 126 -0.51 -0.44 1.43
N SER A 127 -0.22 -1.72 1.23
CA SER A 127 0.17 -2.29 -0.06
C SER A 127 -1.05 -2.92 -0.73
N ASP A 128 -1.59 -2.25 -1.75
CA ASP A 128 -2.68 -2.77 -2.58
C ASP A 128 -2.11 -3.60 -3.74
N GLU A 129 -2.26 -4.93 -3.67
CA GLU A 129 -1.55 -5.88 -4.52
C GLU A 129 -2.44 -6.76 -5.42
N PRO A 130 -3.55 -6.31 -5.99
CA PRO A 130 -4.42 -7.16 -6.81
C PRO A 130 -3.76 -7.58 -8.14
N TYR A 131 -2.68 -6.91 -8.55
CA TYR A 131 -1.96 -7.15 -9.80
C TYR A 131 -0.61 -7.85 -9.61
N ARG A 132 -0.28 -8.30 -8.40
CA ARG A 132 1.03 -8.85 -8.04
C ARG A 132 1.55 -9.92 -8.99
N GLU A 133 0.70 -10.80 -9.50
CA GLU A 133 1.06 -11.87 -10.43
C GLU A 133 1.05 -11.43 -11.90
N LEU A 134 0.65 -10.17 -12.20
CA LEU A 134 0.57 -9.64 -13.56
C LEU A 134 1.77 -8.74 -13.86
N VAL A 135 2.95 -9.32 -13.76
CA VAL A 135 4.23 -8.66 -14.07
C VAL A 135 4.77 -9.25 -15.36
N TYR A 136 5.25 -8.40 -16.26
CA TYR A 136 5.76 -8.76 -17.58
C TYR A 136 7.26 -8.46 -17.67
N ASP A 137 7.88 -8.87 -18.79
CA ASP A 137 9.27 -8.54 -19.14
C ASP A 137 10.31 -8.95 -18.09
N GLU A 138 10.07 -10.07 -17.38
CA GLU A 138 10.97 -10.59 -16.33
C GLU A 138 11.29 -9.60 -15.20
N VAL A 139 10.47 -8.58 -15.04
CA VAL A 139 10.62 -7.61 -13.94
C VAL A 139 10.47 -8.33 -12.60
N LYS A 140 11.44 -8.14 -11.72
CA LYS A 140 11.37 -8.67 -10.34
C LYS A 140 10.46 -7.79 -9.50
N LEU A 141 9.38 -8.37 -9.02
CA LEU A 141 8.49 -7.71 -8.08
C LEU A 141 9.14 -7.67 -6.69
N ALA A 142 9.33 -6.48 -6.16
CA ALA A 142 9.66 -6.27 -4.76
C ALA A 142 8.37 -6.02 -3.96
N LEU A 143 8.24 -6.65 -2.79
CA LEU A 143 7.04 -6.53 -1.95
C LEU A 143 7.33 -5.58 -0.78
N PRO A 144 6.49 -4.56 -0.55
CA PRO A 144 6.68 -3.58 0.53
C PRO A 144 6.89 -4.19 1.91
N VAL A 145 6.20 -5.29 2.21
CA VAL A 145 6.30 -6.02 3.49
C VAL A 145 7.71 -6.52 3.83
N ASN A 146 8.59 -6.67 2.83
CA ASN A 146 9.98 -7.08 3.06
C ASN A 146 10.90 -5.92 3.46
N TYR A 147 10.39 -4.68 3.43
CA TYR A 147 11.20 -3.47 3.64
C TYR A 147 10.70 -2.59 4.77
N TYR A 148 9.42 -2.72 5.15
CA TYR A 148 8.81 -1.88 6.17
C TYR A 148 7.90 -2.69 7.09
N ASN A 149 8.16 -2.64 8.40
CA ASN A 149 7.48 -3.50 9.38
C ASN A 149 5.98 -3.19 9.51
N ASN A 150 5.60 -1.90 9.52
CA ASN A 150 4.20 -1.50 9.63
C ASN A 150 3.46 -1.61 8.28
N THR A 151 3.64 -2.74 7.58
CA THR A 151 3.00 -2.97 6.28
C THR A 151 1.73 -3.80 6.44
N ILE A 152 0.65 -3.32 5.81
CA ILE A 152 -0.63 -4.03 5.68
C ILE A 152 -0.87 -4.33 4.20
N VAL A 153 -0.92 -5.61 3.84
CA VAL A 153 -1.17 -6.03 2.45
C VAL A 153 -2.65 -6.24 2.23
N CYS A 154 -3.19 -5.60 1.18
CA CYS A 154 -4.55 -5.80 0.68
C CYS A 154 -4.48 -6.54 -0.66
N TYR A 155 -5.07 -7.72 -0.74
CA TYR A 155 -4.99 -8.58 -1.92
C TYR A 155 -6.35 -9.09 -2.37
N SER A 156 -6.45 -9.46 -3.64
CA SER A 156 -7.63 -10.09 -4.23
C SER A 156 -7.26 -11.00 -5.39
N TRP A 157 -7.94 -12.12 -5.53
CA TRP A 157 -7.84 -13.02 -6.68
C TRP A 157 -8.67 -12.58 -7.88
N SER A 158 -9.28 -11.40 -7.82
CA SER A 158 -10.11 -10.87 -8.92
C SER A 158 -9.37 -10.75 -10.24
N LYS A 159 -8.05 -10.51 -10.20
CA LYS A 159 -7.21 -10.30 -11.39
C LYS A 159 -6.38 -11.55 -11.72
N SER A 160 -5.62 -12.07 -10.77
CA SER A 160 -4.71 -13.19 -10.98
C SER A 160 -5.41 -14.49 -11.41
N LEU A 161 -6.60 -14.76 -10.88
CA LEU A 161 -7.41 -15.93 -11.24
C LEU A 161 -8.63 -15.60 -12.10
N SER A 162 -8.77 -14.35 -12.57
CA SER A 162 -9.94 -13.90 -13.34
C SER A 162 -11.28 -14.18 -12.65
N MET A 163 -11.34 -14.00 -11.33
CA MET A 163 -12.50 -14.32 -10.48
C MET A 163 -13.10 -13.04 -9.83
N PRO A 164 -13.43 -11.99 -10.60
CA PRO A 164 -13.90 -10.74 -10.00
C PRO A 164 -15.30 -10.88 -9.34
N GLY A 165 -16.11 -11.82 -9.80
CA GLY A 165 -17.46 -12.06 -9.28
C GLY A 165 -17.47 -12.76 -7.92
N GLU A 166 -16.47 -13.57 -7.62
CA GLU A 166 -16.40 -14.39 -6.39
C GLU A 166 -16.14 -13.57 -5.14
N ARG A 167 -15.65 -12.36 -5.29
CA ARG A 167 -15.35 -11.42 -4.20
C ARG A 167 -14.48 -12.03 -3.11
N ILE A 168 -13.33 -12.59 -3.49
CA ILE A 168 -12.38 -13.21 -2.57
C ILE A 168 -11.09 -12.39 -2.52
N GLY A 169 -10.67 -12.03 -1.31
CA GLY A 169 -9.43 -11.32 -1.02
C GLY A 169 -9.00 -11.55 0.41
N TYR A 170 -7.94 -10.89 0.82
CA TYR A 170 -7.47 -10.90 2.21
C TYR A 170 -6.73 -9.61 2.58
N ILE A 171 -6.69 -9.37 3.87
CA ILE A 171 -5.72 -8.48 4.51
C ILE A 171 -4.64 -9.38 5.13
N MET A 172 -3.38 -9.03 4.95
CA MET A 172 -2.28 -9.63 5.69
C MET A 172 -1.58 -8.51 6.46
N VAL A 173 -1.41 -8.73 7.76
CA VAL A 173 -0.69 -7.81 8.63
C VAL A 173 0.70 -8.39 8.86
N SER A 174 1.73 -7.58 8.62
CA SER A 174 3.11 -8.02 8.91
C SER A 174 3.24 -8.38 10.39
N PRO A 175 3.87 -9.51 10.72
CA PRO A 175 4.21 -9.78 12.12
C PRO A 175 5.19 -8.72 12.63
N PRO A 176 5.14 -8.40 13.94
CA PRO A 176 6.01 -7.40 14.57
C PRO A 176 7.49 -7.77 14.55
#